data_c840c4fe66378139c1da481cff3cbd92
#
_entry.id   c840c4fe66378139c1da481cff3cbd92
#
_cell.length_a   1.000
_cell.length_b   1.000
_cell.length_c   1.000
_cell.angle_alpha   90.00
_cell.angle_beta   90.00
_cell.angle_gamma   90.00
#
_symmetry.space_group_name_H-M   'P 1'
#
loop_
_entity.id
_entity.type
_entity.pdbx_description
1 polymer ?
#
loop_
_entity_poly.entity_id
_entity_poly.type
_entity_poly.pdbx_seq_one_letter_code
_entity_poly.pdbx_strand_id
1 'polypeptide(L)'
;AEAIPKGKIENFKKLISSRELTPLIEFHSLSKIDIIEDLAPQIVGVNSRDLTSMKTNIKHFEKVFEFLPSESIKVAESGIRSIEDLKYIRQLGYDAVLIGTSLMKSKSPGKALEKMIEGFI
;
A
#
# COMPACT_ATOMS: atom_id res chain seq x y z
N ALA A 1 -9.13 -2.88 -4.81
CA ALA A 1 -10.08 -2.39 -5.83
C ALA A 1 -9.96 -3.11 -7.18
N GLU A 2 -8.84 -3.79 -7.44
CA GLU A 2 -8.63 -4.45 -8.74
C GLU A 2 -9.61 -5.59 -9.02
N ALA A 3 -9.84 -6.43 -8.02
CA ALA A 3 -10.61 -7.67 -8.17
C ALA A 3 -12.09 -7.58 -7.75
N ILE A 4 -12.49 -6.47 -7.13
CA ILE A 4 -13.82 -6.34 -6.53
C ILE A 4 -14.58 -5.17 -7.16
N PRO A 5 -15.82 -5.36 -7.64
CA PRO A 5 -16.64 -4.26 -8.16
C PRO A 5 -16.91 -3.19 -7.10
N LYS A 6 -16.98 -1.92 -7.53
CA LYS A 6 -17.17 -0.75 -6.65
C LYS A 6 -18.31 -0.92 -5.63
N GLY A 7 -19.49 -1.34 -6.08
CA GLY A 7 -20.65 -1.51 -5.19
C GLY A 7 -20.44 -2.54 -4.07
N LYS A 8 -19.66 -3.60 -4.35
CA LYS A 8 -19.25 -4.57 -3.30
C LYS A 8 -18.25 -3.97 -2.32
N ILE A 9 -17.30 -3.15 -2.80
CA ILE A 9 -16.34 -2.45 -1.94
C ILE A 9 -17.08 -1.51 -0.98
N GLU A 10 -18.06 -0.75 -1.46
CA GLU A 10 -18.89 0.13 -0.65
C GLU A 10 -19.64 -0.64 0.45
N ASN A 11 -20.22 -1.80 0.12
CA ASN A 11 -20.90 -2.65 1.09
C ASN A 11 -19.94 -3.21 2.14
N PHE A 12 -18.75 -3.69 1.73
CA PHE A 12 -17.72 -4.15 2.64
C PHE A 12 -17.22 -3.02 3.54
N LYS A 13 -17.00 -1.83 3.00
CA LYS A 13 -16.60 -0.64 3.78
C LYS A 13 -17.62 -0.35 4.89
N LYS A 14 -18.91 -0.36 4.58
CA LYS A 14 -19.98 -0.17 5.58
C LYS A 14 -19.97 -1.25 6.66
N LEU A 15 -19.86 -2.52 6.25
CA LEU A 15 -19.84 -3.66 7.18
C LEU A 15 -18.62 -3.61 8.09
N ILE A 16 -17.42 -3.34 7.56
CA ILE A 16 -16.17 -3.24 8.31
C ILE A 16 -16.26 -2.10 9.32
N SER A 17 -16.74 -0.92 8.87
CA SER A 17 -16.90 0.25 9.75
C SER A 17 -17.93 0.02 10.85
N SER A 18 -19.01 -0.75 10.59
CA SER A 18 -20.00 -1.12 11.62
C SER A 18 -19.44 -2.04 12.72
N ARG A 19 -18.26 -2.63 12.49
CA ARG A 19 -17.54 -3.46 13.45
C ARG A 19 -16.38 -2.72 14.12
N GLU A 20 -16.37 -1.39 14.04
CA GLU A 20 -15.31 -0.53 14.59
C GLU A 20 -13.90 -0.83 14.03
N LEU A 21 -13.85 -1.34 12.80
CA LEU A 21 -12.62 -1.60 12.05
C LEU A 21 -12.45 -0.57 10.95
N THR A 22 -11.19 -0.26 10.61
CA THR A 22 -10.86 0.62 9.48
C THR A 22 -10.38 -0.23 8.30
N PRO A 23 -11.05 -0.16 7.14
CA PRO A 23 -10.61 -0.91 5.97
C PRO A 23 -9.37 -0.27 5.33
N LEU A 24 -8.40 -1.09 4.97
CA LEU A 24 -7.34 -0.74 4.03
C LEU A 24 -7.84 -1.06 2.62
N ILE A 25 -8.04 -0.02 1.81
CA ILE A 25 -8.48 -0.19 0.42
C ILE A 25 -7.27 -0.10 -0.49
N GLU A 26 -6.90 -1.22 -1.10
CA GLU A 26 -5.73 -1.30 -1.97
C GLU A 26 -6.09 -1.28 -3.46
N PHE A 27 -5.17 -0.77 -4.27
CA PHE A 27 -5.23 -0.81 -5.72
C PHE A 27 -3.83 -0.81 -6.34
N HIS A 28 -3.76 -1.16 -7.63
CA HIS A 28 -2.53 -1.10 -8.44
C HIS A 28 -2.68 -0.12 -9.61
N SER A 29 -3.71 -0.31 -10.42
CA SER A 29 -3.89 0.43 -11.67
C SER A 29 -4.40 1.85 -11.45
N LEU A 30 -3.78 2.82 -12.12
CA LEU A 30 -4.29 4.21 -12.19
C LEU A 30 -5.74 4.29 -12.70
N SER A 31 -6.20 3.31 -13.47
CA SER A 31 -7.60 3.22 -13.90
C SER A 31 -8.61 3.08 -12.76
N LYS A 32 -8.15 2.83 -11.54
CA LYS A 32 -8.98 2.70 -10.33
C LYS A 32 -9.02 3.98 -9.48
N ILE A 33 -8.31 5.02 -9.88
CA ILE A 33 -8.22 6.27 -9.11
C ILE A 33 -9.59 6.88 -8.86
N ASP A 34 -10.46 6.96 -9.87
CA ASP A 34 -11.81 7.52 -9.70
C ASP A 34 -12.61 6.77 -8.63
N ILE A 35 -12.45 5.44 -8.58
CA ILE A 35 -13.09 4.60 -7.55
C ILE A 35 -12.52 4.93 -6.16
N ILE A 36 -11.22 5.13 -6.06
CA ILE A 36 -10.55 5.46 -4.80
C ILE A 36 -10.99 6.86 -4.32
N GLU A 37 -11.07 7.84 -5.21
CA GLU A 37 -11.58 9.17 -4.88
C GLU A 37 -13.03 9.12 -4.37
N ASP A 38 -13.91 8.42 -5.08
CA ASP A 38 -15.30 8.26 -4.70
C ASP A 38 -15.50 7.55 -3.35
N LEU A 39 -14.67 6.54 -3.08
CA LEU A 39 -14.71 5.82 -1.81
C LEU A 39 -14.17 6.64 -0.63
N ALA A 40 -13.33 7.63 -0.90
CA ALA A 40 -12.66 8.48 0.10
C ALA A 40 -12.18 7.67 1.32
N PRO A 41 -11.29 6.68 1.14
CA PRO A 41 -10.89 5.79 2.23
C PRO A 41 -10.04 6.53 3.26
N GLN A 42 -10.15 6.16 4.53
CA GLN A 42 -9.23 6.65 5.57
C GLN A 42 -7.80 6.15 5.33
N ILE A 43 -7.66 4.90 4.87
CA ILE A 43 -6.37 4.28 4.55
C ILE A 43 -6.42 3.73 3.14
N VAL A 44 -5.49 4.17 2.30
CA VAL A 44 -5.33 3.70 0.92
C VAL A 44 -3.99 2.99 0.74
N GLY A 45 -4.04 1.80 0.18
CA GLY A 45 -2.86 1.01 -0.16
C GLY A 45 -2.54 1.07 -1.66
N VAL A 46 -1.30 1.39 -1.99
CA VAL A 46 -0.78 1.31 -3.35
C VAL A 46 0.05 0.05 -3.46
N ASN A 47 -0.42 -0.91 -4.26
CA ASN A 47 0.30 -2.15 -4.50
C ASN A 47 1.20 -2.00 -5.73
N SER A 48 2.53 -2.02 -5.53
CA SER A 48 3.49 -1.95 -6.65
C SER A 48 3.53 -3.22 -7.50
N ARG A 49 2.90 -4.30 -7.02
CA ARG A 49 2.80 -5.55 -7.76
C ARG A 49 1.63 -5.51 -8.74
N ASP A 50 1.95 -5.69 -10.00
CA ASP A 50 0.95 -6.00 -11.02
C ASP A 50 0.43 -7.43 -10.78
N LEU A 51 -0.85 -7.55 -10.44
CA LEU A 51 -1.46 -8.86 -10.10
C LEU A 51 -1.59 -9.80 -11.30
N THR A 52 -1.47 -9.29 -12.53
CA THR A 52 -1.48 -10.11 -13.75
C THR A 52 -0.12 -10.71 -14.03
N SER A 53 0.93 -9.88 -14.04
CA SER A 53 2.30 -10.31 -14.31
C SER A 53 3.06 -10.77 -13.07
N MET A 54 2.56 -10.46 -11.88
CA MET A 54 3.18 -10.67 -10.56
C MET A 54 4.52 -9.94 -10.38
N LYS A 55 4.87 -9.02 -11.29
CA LYS A 55 6.07 -8.19 -11.20
C LYS A 55 5.84 -6.99 -10.29
N THR A 56 6.89 -6.60 -9.58
CA THR A 56 6.91 -5.37 -8.75
C THR A 56 7.80 -4.31 -9.38
N ASN A 57 7.40 -3.04 -9.22
CA ASN A 57 8.19 -1.90 -9.66
C ASN A 57 8.05 -0.77 -8.64
N ILE A 58 9.12 -0.47 -7.92
CA ILE A 58 9.12 0.58 -6.88
C ILE A 58 8.82 1.98 -7.44
N LYS A 59 9.13 2.24 -8.71
CA LYS A 59 8.79 3.50 -9.40
C LYS A 59 7.28 3.70 -9.56
N HIS A 60 6.49 2.66 -9.41
CA HIS A 60 5.04 2.75 -9.41
C HIS A 60 4.51 3.66 -8.31
N PHE A 61 5.14 3.66 -7.14
CA PHE A 61 4.76 4.52 -6.02
C PHE A 61 4.85 6.01 -6.39
N GLU A 62 5.92 6.43 -7.06
CA GLU A 62 6.09 7.80 -7.53
C GLU A 62 5.01 8.18 -8.55
N LYS A 63 4.77 7.29 -9.53
CA LYS A 63 3.79 7.50 -10.59
C LYS A 63 2.36 7.70 -10.09
N VAL A 64 2.00 7.03 -9.00
CA VAL A 64 0.63 7.03 -8.45
C VAL A 64 0.42 8.11 -7.40
N PHE A 65 1.46 8.52 -6.69
CA PHE A 65 1.37 9.34 -5.48
C PHE A 65 0.54 10.63 -5.65
N GLU A 66 0.74 11.36 -6.73
CA GLU A 66 0.06 12.64 -6.97
C GLU A 66 -1.47 12.52 -7.14
N PHE A 67 -1.96 11.32 -7.47
CA PHE A 67 -3.39 11.03 -7.66
C PHE A 67 -4.08 10.52 -6.39
N LEU A 68 -3.34 10.32 -5.30
CA LEU A 68 -3.91 9.79 -4.05
C LEU A 68 -4.69 10.88 -3.30
N PRO A 69 -5.83 10.53 -2.66
CA PRO A 69 -6.57 11.47 -1.83
C PRO A 69 -5.69 12.07 -0.74
N SER A 70 -5.69 13.41 -0.60
CA SER A 70 -4.81 14.13 0.34
C SER A 70 -5.01 13.72 1.79
N GLU A 71 -6.25 13.48 2.18
CA GLU A 71 -6.66 13.18 3.57
C GLU A 71 -6.43 11.70 3.97
N SER A 72 -6.14 10.82 3.00
CA SER A 72 -5.92 9.41 3.28
C SER A 72 -4.53 9.14 3.83
N ILE A 73 -4.42 8.22 4.78
CA ILE A 73 -3.15 7.58 5.15
C ILE A 73 -2.71 6.70 3.97
N LYS A 74 -1.51 6.91 3.46
CA LYS A 74 -0.98 6.27 2.26
C LYS A 74 -0.01 5.16 2.62
N VAL A 75 -0.34 3.93 2.23
CA VAL A 75 0.47 2.73 2.50
C VAL A 75 1.09 2.23 1.21
N ALA A 76 2.40 2.12 1.17
CA ALA A 76 3.13 1.51 0.05
C ALA A 76 3.26 -0.01 0.27
N GLU A 77 2.85 -0.80 -0.71
CA GLU A 77 2.76 -2.25 -0.59
C GLU A 77 3.51 -2.98 -1.71
N SER A 78 4.18 -4.05 -1.35
CA SER A 78 4.94 -4.94 -2.24
C SER A 78 6.24 -4.33 -2.80
N GLY A 79 7.18 -5.19 -3.12
CA GLY A 79 8.43 -4.81 -3.80
C GLY A 79 9.46 -4.05 -2.97
N ILE A 80 9.21 -3.87 -1.67
CA ILE A 80 10.11 -3.18 -0.75
C ILE A 80 11.12 -4.17 -0.20
N ARG A 81 12.41 -3.93 -0.42
CA ARG A 81 13.47 -4.90 -0.15
C ARG A 81 14.64 -4.37 0.67
N SER A 82 14.82 -3.06 0.70
CA SER A 82 15.98 -2.42 1.31
C SER A 82 15.62 -1.18 2.12
N ILE A 83 16.59 -0.69 2.90
CA ILE A 83 16.46 0.58 3.64
C ILE A 83 16.37 1.75 2.66
N GLU A 84 17.07 1.67 1.53
CA GLU A 84 17.03 2.67 0.46
C GLU A 84 15.62 2.78 -0.13
N ASP A 85 14.95 1.64 -0.34
CA ASP A 85 13.54 1.63 -0.77
C ASP A 85 12.64 2.34 0.24
N LEU A 86 12.84 2.09 1.54
CA LEU A 86 12.08 2.75 2.61
C LEU A 86 12.28 4.27 2.60
N LYS A 87 13.53 4.71 2.48
CA LYS A 87 13.88 6.14 2.42
C LYS A 87 13.26 6.80 1.19
N TYR A 88 13.31 6.14 0.04
CA TYR A 88 12.71 6.62 -1.19
C TYR A 88 11.18 6.79 -1.05
N ILE A 89 10.49 5.78 -0.54
CA ILE A 89 9.03 5.80 -0.32
C ILE A 89 8.65 6.91 0.66
N ARG A 90 9.42 7.09 1.75
CA ARG A 90 9.20 8.19 2.68
C ARG A 90 9.36 9.57 2.02
N GLN A 91 10.39 9.75 1.18
CA GLN A 91 10.61 11.00 0.45
C GLN A 91 9.46 11.33 -0.51
N LEU A 92 8.78 10.33 -1.07
CA LEU A 92 7.59 10.52 -1.88
C LEU A 92 6.39 11.02 -1.06
N GLY A 93 6.37 10.80 0.26
CA GLY A 93 5.30 11.24 1.15
C GLY A 93 4.35 10.14 1.62
N TYR A 94 4.68 8.86 1.42
CA TYR A 94 3.92 7.75 2.00
C TYR A 94 4.07 7.72 3.52
N ASP A 95 2.98 7.38 4.22
CA ASP A 95 2.91 7.38 5.68
C ASP A 95 3.33 6.04 6.29
N ALA A 96 3.12 4.94 5.55
CA ALA A 96 3.40 3.58 6.02
C ALA A 96 3.82 2.65 4.88
N VAL A 97 4.38 1.50 5.25
CA VAL A 97 4.75 0.43 4.31
C VAL A 97 4.23 -0.92 4.80
N LEU A 98 3.87 -1.79 3.87
CA LEU A 98 3.54 -3.19 4.13
C LEU A 98 4.61 -4.08 3.50
N ILE A 99 5.34 -4.83 4.36
CA ILE A 99 6.46 -5.67 3.95
C ILE A 99 6.22 -7.10 4.43
N GLY A 100 6.20 -8.05 3.51
CA GLY A 100 6.07 -9.47 3.83
C GLY A 100 7.21 -10.30 3.25
N THR A 101 7.26 -10.40 1.93
CA THR A 101 8.15 -11.34 1.22
C THR A 101 9.63 -11.18 1.57
N SER A 102 10.15 -9.96 1.64
CA SER A 102 11.57 -9.73 1.95
C SER A 102 11.94 -10.12 3.37
N LEU A 103 11.05 -9.91 4.33
CA LEU A 103 11.24 -10.34 5.72
C LEU A 103 11.18 -11.86 5.83
N MET A 104 10.18 -12.49 5.20
CA MET A 104 9.98 -13.94 5.25
C MET A 104 11.07 -14.74 4.53
N LYS A 105 11.74 -14.15 3.54
CA LYS A 105 12.89 -14.75 2.85
C LYS A 105 14.19 -14.66 3.67
N SER A 106 14.24 -13.84 4.70
CA SER A 106 15.42 -13.74 5.56
C SER A 106 15.52 -14.95 6.50
N LYS A 107 16.74 -15.29 6.92
CA LYS A 107 16.97 -16.35 7.92
C LYS A 107 16.35 -16.00 9.29
N SER A 108 16.22 -14.73 9.60
CA SER A 108 15.63 -14.23 10.84
C SER A 108 14.78 -12.98 10.54
N PRO A 109 13.46 -13.13 10.31
CA PRO A 109 12.57 -12.01 9.98
C PRO A 109 12.59 -10.87 11.01
N GLY A 110 12.62 -11.21 12.30
CA GLY A 110 12.67 -10.22 13.39
C GLY A 110 13.94 -9.35 13.33
N LYS A 111 15.11 -9.97 13.17
CA LYS A 111 16.38 -9.23 13.02
C LYS A 111 16.44 -8.42 11.72
N ALA A 112 15.83 -8.92 10.64
CA ALA A 112 15.75 -8.19 9.39
C ALA A 112 14.89 -6.93 9.54
N LEU A 113 13.76 -7.03 10.24
CA LEU A 113 12.90 -5.90 10.56
C LEU A 113 13.61 -4.88 11.46
N GLU A 114 14.28 -5.35 12.52
CA GLU A 114 15.07 -4.50 13.44
C GLU A 114 16.10 -3.67 12.66
N LYS A 115 16.88 -4.30 11.80
CA LYS A 115 17.85 -3.59 10.94
C LYS A 115 17.21 -2.58 10.00
N MET A 116 16.05 -2.91 9.44
CA MET A 116 15.31 -1.96 8.60
C MET A 116 14.87 -0.72 9.40
N ILE A 117 14.35 -0.92 10.61
CA ILE A 117 13.93 0.16 11.50
C ILE A 117 15.12 1.03 11.91
N GLU A 118 16.22 0.43 12.37
CA GLU A 118 17.43 1.15 12.77
C GLU A 118 18.04 1.97 11.63
N GLY A 119 18.11 1.40 10.44
CA GLY A 119 18.63 2.09 9.27
C GLY A 119 17.71 3.17 8.70
N PHE A 120 16.41 3.09 9.02
CA PHE A 120 15.41 4.07 8.59
C PHE A 120 15.34 5.30 9.50
N ILE A 121 15.52 5.10 10.80
CA ILE A 121 15.55 6.16 11.80
C ILE A 121 16.88 6.92 11.71
#